data_c497c7be966ed8d10451f6d4e1ceafd9
#
_entry.id   c497c7be966ed8d10451f6d4e1ceafd9
#
_cell.length_a   1.000
_cell.length_b   1.000
_cell.length_c   1.000
_cell.angle_alpha   90.00
_cell.angle_beta   90.00
_cell.angle_gamma   90.00
#
_symmetry.space_group_name_H-M   'P 1'
#
loop_
_entity.id
_entity.type
_entity.pdbx_description
1 polymer ?
#
loop_
_entity_poly.entity_id
_entity_poly.type
_entity_poly.pdbx_seq_one_letter_code
_entity_poly.pdbx_strand_id
1 'polypeptide(L)'
;MPKLATKSKTSDISFNDFKNEILNDYKIARISRECSLLGRREVLTGKAKFGIFGDGKEIPQLAMAKAFKNGDFRSGYYRDQTFMMSIGELSAQQFFAGLYAHTNINIEPMSAGRQMGGHFSTHSIDDNGDWKNLTLQKNSSSDISPTASQMPRLVGLAQASKAYRNIKALNKQTNFSVNGNEVAWGTIGNASTSEGI
;
A
#
# COMPACT_ATOMS: atom_id res chain seq x y z
N MET A 1 6.74 12.40 34.87
CA MET A 1 5.60 11.70 34.27
C MET A 1 5.18 12.49 33.03
N PRO A 2 5.18 11.93 31.82
CA PRO A 2 4.70 12.65 30.65
C PRO A 2 3.19 12.81 30.74
N LYS A 3 2.68 14.05 30.56
CA LYS A 3 1.24 14.34 30.48
C LYS A 3 0.65 13.55 29.31
N LEU A 4 -0.34 12.71 29.58
CA LEU A 4 -1.16 12.11 28.55
C LEU A 4 -1.76 13.21 27.67
N ALA A 5 -1.57 13.07 26.38
CA ALA A 5 -2.14 13.96 25.39
C ALA A 5 -3.66 14.00 25.54
N THR A 6 -4.20 15.19 25.58
CA THR A 6 -5.64 15.49 25.55
C THR A 6 -6.30 14.74 24.40
N LYS A 7 -7.35 13.97 24.71
CA LYS A 7 -8.24 13.35 23.71
C LYS A 7 -8.66 14.39 22.68
N SER A 8 -8.30 14.20 21.42
CA SER A 8 -8.92 14.94 20.33
C SER A 8 -10.43 14.66 20.42
N LYS A 9 -11.25 15.71 20.40
CA LYS A 9 -12.70 15.57 20.18
C LYS A 9 -12.86 14.88 18.83
N THR A 10 -13.24 13.61 18.82
CA THR A 10 -13.79 12.97 17.63
C THR A 10 -15.06 13.75 17.30
N SER A 11 -15.07 14.50 16.21
CA SER A 11 -16.30 15.05 15.66
C SER A 11 -17.17 13.85 15.32
N ASP A 12 -18.38 13.78 15.88
CA ASP A 12 -19.33 12.72 15.53
C ASP A 12 -19.58 12.78 14.03
N ILE A 13 -19.28 11.67 13.35
CA ILE A 13 -19.56 11.53 11.92
C ILE A 13 -21.07 11.51 11.73
N SER A 14 -21.61 12.21 10.72
CA SER A 14 -23.03 12.15 10.42
C SER A 14 -23.43 10.73 9.98
N PHE A 15 -24.71 10.37 10.21
CA PHE A 15 -25.20 9.06 9.77
C PHE A 15 -25.06 8.86 8.25
N ASN A 16 -25.26 9.92 7.46
CA ASN A 16 -25.12 9.85 6.00
C ASN A 16 -23.67 9.64 5.59
N ASP A 17 -22.72 10.32 6.22
CA ASP A 17 -21.29 10.14 5.94
C ASP A 17 -20.83 8.75 6.34
N PHE A 18 -21.25 8.25 7.52
CA PHE A 18 -20.97 6.88 7.96
C PHE A 18 -21.54 5.85 6.97
N LYS A 19 -22.81 6.03 6.54
CA LYS A 19 -23.43 5.14 5.55
C LYS A 19 -22.65 5.13 4.23
N ASN A 20 -22.27 6.30 3.72
CA ASN A 20 -21.52 6.42 2.48
C ASN A 20 -20.14 5.79 2.60
N GLU A 21 -19.47 5.95 3.73
CA GLU A 21 -18.19 5.30 4.01
C GLU A 21 -18.30 3.78 3.98
N ILE A 22 -19.29 3.22 4.68
CA ILE A 22 -19.52 1.76 4.70
C ILE A 22 -19.88 1.21 3.32
N LEU A 23 -20.70 1.94 2.55
CA LEU A 23 -21.04 1.52 1.17
C LEU A 23 -19.81 1.55 0.26
N ASN A 24 -18.95 2.54 0.40
CA ASN A 24 -17.71 2.60 -0.35
C ASN A 24 -16.73 1.47 0.04
N ASP A 25 -16.59 1.19 1.32
CA ASP A 25 -15.79 0.07 1.82
C ASP A 25 -16.28 -1.26 1.29
N TYR A 26 -17.59 -1.48 1.34
CA TYR A 26 -18.23 -2.68 0.78
C TYR A 26 -17.97 -2.81 -0.72
N LYS A 27 -18.10 -1.71 -1.48
CA LYS A 27 -17.82 -1.68 -2.92
C LYS A 27 -16.36 -2.08 -3.21
N ILE A 28 -15.40 -1.49 -2.50
CA ILE A 28 -13.98 -1.80 -2.68
C ILE A 28 -13.70 -3.26 -2.31
N ALA A 29 -14.22 -3.74 -1.19
CA ALA A 29 -14.09 -5.14 -0.77
C ALA A 29 -14.62 -6.10 -1.84
N ARG A 30 -15.80 -5.81 -2.40
CA ARG A 30 -16.40 -6.63 -3.46
C ARG A 30 -15.61 -6.62 -4.75
N ILE A 31 -15.16 -5.43 -5.21
CA ILE A 31 -14.28 -5.32 -6.38
C ILE A 31 -13.01 -6.14 -6.19
N SER A 32 -12.34 -5.98 -5.07
CA SER A 32 -11.11 -6.72 -4.76
C SER A 32 -11.35 -8.24 -4.72
N ARG A 33 -12.43 -8.68 -4.08
CA ARG A 33 -12.81 -10.09 -4.04
C ARG A 33 -13.07 -10.66 -5.44
N GLU A 34 -13.85 -9.97 -6.26
CA GLU A 34 -14.15 -10.42 -7.63
C GLU A 34 -12.88 -10.42 -8.51
N CYS A 35 -11.98 -9.45 -8.34
CA CYS A 35 -10.67 -9.47 -9.00
C CYS A 35 -9.87 -10.74 -8.62
N SER A 36 -9.88 -11.14 -7.36
CA SER A 36 -9.21 -12.38 -6.93
C SER A 36 -9.82 -13.62 -7.53
N LEU A 37 -11.15 -13.74 -7.50
CA LEU A 37 -11.85 -14.92 -8.02
C LEU A 37 -11.69 -15.04 -9.53
N LEU A 38 -11.86 -13.94 -10.25
CA LEU A 38 -11.67 -13.91 -11.70
C LEU A 38 -10.21 -14.16 -12.07
N GLY A 39 -9.27 -13.48 -11.40
CA GLY A 39 -7.84 -13.65 -11.67
C GLY A 39 -7.37 -15.10 -11.46
N ARG A 40 -7.85 -15.76 -10.39
CA ARG A 40 -7.58 -17.19 -10.16
C ARG A 40 -8.10 -18.06 -11.30
N ARG A 41 -9.29 -17.79 -11.79
CA ARG A 41 -9.86 -18.50 -12.93
C ARG A 41 -9.02 -18.31 -14.19
N GLU A 42 -8.57 -17.08 -14.45
CA GLU A 42 -7.70 -16.79 -15.62
C GLU A 42 -6.36 -17.52 -15.55
N VAL A 43 -5.79 -17.66 -14.34
CA VAL A 43 -4.55 -18.46 -14.14
C VAL A 43 -4.82 -19.95 -14.32
N LEU A 44 -5.87 -20.49 -13.71
CA LEU A 44 -6.21 -21.92 -13.79
C LEU A 44 -6.58 -22.36 -15.20
N THR A 45 -7.12 -21.47 -16.02
CA THR A 45 -7.44 -21.73 -17.44
C THR A 45 -6.26 -21.45 -18.38
N GLY A 46 -5.10 -21.05 -17.86
CA GLY A 46 -3.87 -20.80 -18.63
C GLY A 46 -3.86 -19.48 -19.41
N LYS A 47 -4.87 -18.63 -19.27
CA LYS A 47 -4.92 -17.32 -19.92
C LYS A 47 -3.93 -16.33 -19.28
N ALA A 48 -3.79 -16.36 -17.96
CA ALA A 48 -2.71 -15.69 -17.25
C ALA A 48 -1.69 -16.73 -16.77
N LYS A 49 -0.41 -16.36 -16.74
CA LYS A 49 0.66 -17.32 -16.44
C LYS A 49 0.89 -17.52 -14.96
N PHE A 50 0.67 -16.49 -14.15
CA PHE A 50 0.91 -16.51 -12.72
C PHE A 50 0.02 -15.45 -12.03
N GLY A 51 -0.41 -15.73 -10.81
CA GLY A 51 -1.13 -14.76 -9.99
C GLY A 51 -1.21 -15.22 -8.54
N ILE A 52 -1.09 -14.27 -7.63
CA ILE A 52 -1.31 -14.45 -6.20
C ILE A 52 -2.42 -13.50 -5.80
N PHE A 53 -3.41 -14.01 -5.05
CA PHE A 53 -4.64 -13.29 -4.80
C PHE A 53 -4.88 -13.07 -3.31
N GLY A 54 -5.47 -11.91 -2.97
CA GLY A 54 -5.65 -11.43 -1.62
C GLY A 54 -7.03 -11.70 -1.01
N ASP A 55 -7.85 -12.54 -1.64
CA ASP A 55 -9.19 -12.85 -1.15
C ASP A 55 -9.19 -13.39 0.28
N GLY A 56 -10.16 -12.94 1.08
CA GLY A 56 -10.26 -13.24 2.51
C GLY A 56 -9.55 -12.23 3.43
N LYS A 57 -8.90 -11.21 2.89
CA LYS A 57 -8.14 -10.21 3.64
C LYS A 57 -8.68 -8.78 3.48
N GLU A 58 -9.90 -8.64 2.93
CA GLU A 58 -10.46 -7.35 2.57
C GLU A 58 -10.67 -6.43 3.78
N ILE A 59 -11.30 -6.94 4.82
CA ILE A 59 -11.71 -6.11 5.97
C ILE A 59 -10.50 -5.51 6.73
N PRO A 60 -9.49 -6.28 7.14
CA PRO A 60 -8.33 -5.70 7.81
C PRO A 60 -7.57 -4.72 6.93
N GLN A 61 -7.53 -4.92 5.61
CA GLN A 61 -6.87 -4.00 4.70
C GLN A 61 -7.63 -2.68 4.52
N LEU A 62 -8.97 -2.70 4.49
CA LEU A 62 -9.78 -1.50 4.53
C LEU A 62 -9.55 -0.72 5.83
N ALA A 63 -9.55 -1.39 6.98
CA ALA A 63 -9.29 -0.76 8.27
C ALA A 63 -7.89 -0.11 8.32
N MET A 64 -6.86 -0.80 7.80
CA MET A 64 -5.50 -0.27 7.71
C MET A 64 -5.45 0.98 6.81
N ALA A 65 -6.13 0.94 5.66
CA ALA A 65 -6.15 2.05 4.71
C ALA A 65 -6.73 3.34 5.29
N LYS A 66 -7.71 3.24 6.21
CA LYS A 66 -8.29 4.40 6.91
C LYS A 66 -7.30 5.12 7.83
N ALA A 67 -6.35 4.40 8.39
CA ALA A 67 -5.33 4.96 9.26
C ALA A 67 -4.09 5.45 8.49
N PHE A 68 -3.91 5.04 7.24
CA PHE A 68 -2.76 5.35 6.39
C PHE A 68 -2.89 6.78 5.84
N LYS A 69 -1.90 7.62 6.12
CA LYS A 69 -1.91 9.05 5.77
C LYS A 69 -0.92 9.37 4.65
N ASN A 70 -1.06 10.56 4.06
CA ASN A 70 -0.02 11.09 3.19
C ASN A 70 1.28 11.24 3.97
N GLY A 71 2.40 10.93 3.32
CA GLY A 71 3.70 10.85 3.94
C GLY A 71 4.06 9.49 4.51
N ASP A 72 3.07 8.70 4.94
CA ASP A 72 3.31 7.34 5.43
C ASP A 72 3.88 6.44 4.34
N PHE A 73 4.66 5.45 4.74
CA PHE A 73 5.27 4.45 3.86
C PHE A 73 4.77 3.04 4.17
N ARG A 74 4.38 2.34 3.12
CA ARG A 74 4.11 0.91 3.17
C ARG A 74 5.32 0.14 2.68
N SER A 75 5.75 -0.87 3.44
CA SER A 75 6.57 -1.98 2.97
C SER A 75 5.73 -3.25 3.07
N GLY A 76 5.04 -3.54 1.99
CA GLY A 76 3.90 -4.44 2.04
C GLY A 76 4.15 -5.80 1.42
N TYR A 77 3.05 -6.48 1.24
CA TYR A 77 2.94 -7.87 0.89
C TYR A 77 2.08 -8.02 -0.37
N TYR A 78 2.43 -8.89 -1.25
CA TYR A 78 1.80 -9.05 -2.58
C TYR A 78 0.30 -9.42 -2.55
N ARG A 79 -0.31 -9.67 -1.40
CA ARG A 79 -1.76 -9.83 -1.23
C ARG A 79 -2.49 -8.58 -0.74
N ASP A 80 -1.83 -7.42 -0.68
CA ASP A 80 -2.41 -6.16 -0.20
C ASP A 80 -3.23 -5.42 -1.25
N GLN A 81 -3.81 -6.12 -2.21
CA GLN A 81 -4.56 -5.51 -3.31
C GLN A 81 -5.74 -4.66 -2.82
N THR A 82 -6.48 -5.11 -1.79
CA THR A 82 -7.59 -4.33 -1.23
C THR A 82 -7.11 -3.05 -0.59
N PHE A 83 -5.99 -3.11 0.13
CA PHE A 83 -5.36 -1.92 0.70
C PHE A 83 -4.99 -0.93 -0.41
N MET A 84 -4.31 -1.37 -1.47
CA MET A 84 -3.91 -0.50 -2.59
C MET A 84 -5.12 0.09 -3.32
N MET A 85 -6.20 -0.68 -3.49
CA MET A 85 -7.46 -0.16 -4.05
C MET A 85 -8.10 0.87 -3.11
N SER A 86 -8.07 0.63 -1.80
CA SER A 86 -8.69 1.53 -0.82
C SER A 86 -7.96 2.87 -0.68
N ILE A 87 -6.63 2.89 -0.84
CA ILE A 87 -5.86 4.13 -0.84
C ILE A 87 -5.86 4.86 -2.19
N GLY A 88 -6.48 4.27 -3.23
CA GLY A 88 -6.61 4.88 -4.57
C GLY A 88 -5.44 4.61 -5.51
N GLU A 89 -4.49 3.77 -5.13
CA GLU A 89 -3.27 3.48 -5.90
C GLU A 89 -3.39 2.24 -6.81
N LEU A 90 -4.55 1.58 -6.83
CA LEU A 90 -4.81 0.42 -7.68
C LEU A 90 -6.26 0.40 -8.13
N SER A 91 -6.51 0.33 -9.43
CA SER A 91 -7.82 0.03 -10.01
C SER A 91 -7.93 -1.45 -10.39
N ALA A 92 -9.17 -1.93 -10.62
CA ALA A 92 -9.40 -3.27 -11.16
C ALA A 92 -8.75 -3.44 -12.54
N GLN A 93 -8.76 -2.41 -13.39
CA GLN A 93 -8.10 -2.43 -14.69
C GLN A 93 -6.59 -2.62 -14.54
N GLN A 94 -5.94 -1.87 -13.66
CA GLN A 94 -4.51 -1.98 -13.39
C GLN A 94 -4.14 -3.34 -12.79
N PHE A 95 -5.01 -3.89 -11.92
CA PHE A 95 -4.84 -5.23 -11.38
C PHE A 95 -4.76 -6.29 -12.50
N PHE A 96 -5.69 -6.25 -13.44
CA PHE A 96 -5.67 -7.18 -14.58
C PHE A 96 -4.57 -6.86 -15.59
N ALA A 97 -4.21 -5.59 -15.76
CA ALA A 97 -3.04 -5.20 -16.58
C ALA A 97 -1.75 -5.82 -16.03
N GLY A 98 -1.56 -5.78 -14.70
CA GLY A 98 -0.44 -6.48 -14.04
C GLY A 98 -0.52 -8.00 -14.19
N LEU A 99 -1.72 -8.59 -14.03
CA LEU A 99 -1.92 -10.03 -14.18
C LEU A 99 -1.55 -10.55 -15.58
N TYR A 100 -1.86 -9.75 -16.61
CA TYR A 100 -1.55 -10.09 -18.01
C TYR A 100 -0.21 -9.53 -18.51
N ALA A 101 0.60 -8.95 -17.62
CA ALA A 101 1.90 -8.37 -17.93
C ALA A 101 1.83 -7.33 -19.09
N HIS A 102 0.88 -6.40 -18.99
CA HIS A 102 0.68 -5.37 -20.01
C HIS A 102 1.86 -4.40 -20.04
N THR A 103 2.44 -4.18 -21.22
CA THR A 103 3.72 -3.47 -21.39
C THR A 103 3.63 -1.95 -21.43
N ASN A 104 2.41 -1.38 -21.49
CA ASN A 104 2.21 0.07 -21.49
C ASN A 104 2.14 0.60 -20.06
N ILE A 105 3.06 1.50 -19.71
CA ILE A 105 3.16 2.10 -18.36
C ILE A 105 1.91 2.93 -17.98
N ASN A 106 1.17 3.47 -18.92
CA ASN A 106 -0.06 4.20 -18.63
C ASN A 106 -1.23 3.28 -18.26
N ILE A 107 -1.14 1.99 -18.58
CA ILE A 107 -2.17 0.98 -18.31
C ILE A 107 -1.77 0.13 -17.10
N GLU A 108 -0.51 -0.29 -17.04
CA GLU A 108 0.11 -0.97 -15.90
C GLU A 108 1.23 -0.08 -15.32
N PRO A 109 0.87 0.85 -14.40
CA PRO A 109 1.82 1.86 -13.92
C PRO A 109 2.86 1.32 -12.93
N MET A 110 2.69 0.13 -12.37
CA MET A 110 3.59 -0.41 -11.36
C MET A 110 4.94 -0.82 -11.96
N SER A 111 4.93 -1.49 -13.12
CA SER A 111 6.15 -2.08 -13.71
C SER A 111 6.16 -2.14 -15.22
N ALA A 112 5.09 -1.76 -15.91
CA ALA A 112 4.90 -2.01 -17.34
C ALA A 112 5.09 -3.50 -17.70
N GLY A 113 4.48 -4.39 -16.90
CA GLY A 113 4.52 -5.83 -17.10
C GLY A 113 5.86 -6.51 -16.76
N ARG A 114 6.83 -5.79 -16.14
CA ARG A 114 8.15 -6.33 -15.83
C ARG A 114 8.21 -7.11 -14.52
N GLN A 115 7.18 -6.99 -13.67
CA GLN A 115 7.05 -7.74 -12.42
C GLN A 115 5.83 -8.65 -12.47
N MET A 116 5.82 -9.66 -11.61
CA MET A 116 4.64 -10.51 -11.42
C MET A 116 3.47 -9.69 -10.89
N GLY A 117 2.25 -10.04 -11.28
CA GLY A 117 1.04 -9.46 -10.73
C GLY A 117 1.02 -9.51 -9.19
N GLY A 118 0.51 -8.46 -8.57
CA GLY A 118 0.49 -8.32 -7.10
C GLY A 118 1.74 -7.66 -6.51
N HIS A 119 2.68 -7.19 -7.32
CA HIS A 119 3.84 -6.42 -6.87
C HIS A 119 3.53 -4.93 -6.98
N PHE A 120 2.92 -4.39 -5.93
CA PHE A 120 2.45 -3.01 -5.91
C PHE A 120 3.55 -2.04 -5.50
N SER A 121 3.51 -0.83 -6.06
CA SER A 121 4.41 0.26 -5.71
C SER A 121 3.80 1.61 -6.06
N THR A 122 4.33 2.69 -5.47
CA THR A 122 4.10 4.06 -5.92
C THR A 122 5.41 4.66 -6.44
N HIS A 123 5.32 5.56 -7.41
CA HIS A 123 6.49 6.22 -7.96
C HIS A 123 6.95 7.37 -7.06
N SER A 124 8.21 7.35 -6.67
CA SER A 124 8.84 8.40 -5.85
C SER A 124 9.48 9.51 -6.65
N ILE A 125 9.67 9.29 -7.96
CA ILE A 125 10.19 10.26 -8.92
C ILE A 125 9.14 10.56 -10.00
N ASP A 126 9.23 11.71 -10.61
CA ASP A 126 8.39 12.12 -11.74
C ASP A 126 9.01 11.71 -13.10
N ASP A 127 8.35 12.12 -14.20
CA ASP A 127 8.79 11.77 -15.55
C ASP A 127 10.11 12.48 -15.97
N ASN A 128 10.54 13.51 -15.25
CA ASN A 128 11.81 14.21 -15.46
C ASN A 128 12.96 13.57 -14.67
N GLY A 129 12.64 12.63 -13.77
CA GLY A 129 13.60 12.02 -12.87
C GLY A 129 13.79 12.76 -11.54
N ASP A 130 12.97 13.78 -11.27
CA ASP A 130 13.03 14.56 -10.05
C ASP A 130 12.21 13.91 -8.93
N TRP A 131 12.67 14.10 -7.67
CA TRP A 131 11.95 13.60 -6.52
C TRP A 131 10.61 14.30 -6.35
N LYS A 132 9.54 13.52 -6.27
CA LYS A 132 8.22 14.01 -5.84
C LYS A 132 8.25 14.45 -4.39
N ASN A 133 7.27 15.25 -3.99
CA ASN A 133 7.07 15.52 -2.57
C ASN A 133 6.35 14.33 -1.91
N LEU A 134 7.14 13.44 -1.31
CA LEU A 134 6.64 12.21 -0.70
C LEU A 134 5.78 12.45 0.54
N THR A 135 5.81 13.65 1.12
CA THR A 135 4.95 14.01 2.26
C THR A 135 3.51 14.30 1.85
N LEU A 136 3.25 14.53 0.53
CA LEU A 136 1.93 14.85 0.00
C LEU A 136 1.24 13.66 -0.68
N GLN A 137 1.92 12.51 -0.76
CA GLN A 137 1.36 11.29 -1.36
C GLN A 137 1.38 10.11 -0.37
N LYS A 138 0.61 9.09 -0.67
CA LYS A 138 0.68 7.80 -0.02
C LYS A 138 1.79 6.99 -0.66
N ASN A 139 2.75 6.51 0.13
CA ASN A 139 3.93 5.88 -0.41
C ASN A 139 3.90 4.37 -0.18
N SER A 140 4.16 3.61 -1.24
CA SER A 140 4.36 2.17 -1.17
C SER A 140 5.69 1.81 -1.81
N SER A 141 6.59 1.24 -1.03
CA SER A 141 7.79 0.60 -1.60
C SER A 141 7.37 -0.56 -2.49
N SER A 142 8.12 -0.81 -3.56
CA SER A 142 7.86 -1.95 -4.44
C SER A 142 7.82 -3.25 -3.65
N ASP A 143 6.76 -4.02 -3.84
CA ASP A 143 6.66 -5.35 -3.22
C ASP A 143 7.74 -6.28 -3.78
N ILE A 144 8.18 -7.22 -2.95
CA ILE A 144 9.20 -8.19 -3.28
C ILE A 144 8.70 -9.59 -2.98
N SER A 145 9.12 -10.56 -3.80
CA SER A 145 8.64 -11.94 -3.73
C SER A 145 9.20 -12.76 -2.56
N PRO A 146 10.47 -12.59 -2.14
CA PRO A 146 11.00 -13.40 -1.05
C PRO A 146 10.20 -13.26 0.23
N THR A 147 9.94 -14.37 0.89
CA THR A 147 9.11 -14.46 2.09
C THR A 147 9.67 -13.57 3.21
N ALA A 148 8.84 -12.70 3.78
CA ALA A 148 9.15 -11.73 4.82
C ALA A 148 10.19 -10.64 4.47
N SER A 149 10.71 -10.57 3.25
CA SER A 149 11.73 -9.57 2.87
C SER A 149 11.28 -8.11 2.99
N GLN A 150 9.98 -7.86 3.05
CA GLN A 150 9.45 -6.52 3.35
C GLN A 150 9.74 -6.07 4.79
N MET A 151 9.99 -6.98 5.72
CA MET A 151 10.17 -6.67 7.14
C MET A 151 11.47 -5.91 7.44
N PRO A 152 12.65 -6.30 6.92
CA PRO A 152 13.87 -5.50 7.06
C PRO A 152 13.72 -4.09 6.48
N ARG A 153 13.04 -3.94 5.33
CA ARG A 153 12.74 -2.63 4.75
C ARG A 153 11.84 -1.79 5.66
N LEU A 154 10.83 -2.41 6.28
CA LEU A 154 9.95 -1.75 7.23
C LEU A 154 10.75 -1.15 8.40
N VAL A 155 11.71 -1.90 8.94
CA VAL A 155 12.62 -1.41 9.98
C VAL A 155 13.44 -0.23 9.47
N GLY A 156 13.95 -0.29 8.24
CA GLY A 156 14.69 0.81 7.61
C GLY A 156 13.84 2.08 7.45
N LEU A 157 12.59 1.95 7.02
CA LEU A 157 11.65 3.07 6.89
C LEU A 157 11.35 3.72 8.25
N ALA A 158 11.12 2.92 9.28
CA ALA A 158 10.92 3.41 10.64
C ALA A 158 12.19 4.09 11.20
N GLN A 159 13.36 3.55 10.91
CA GLN A 159 14.63 4.16 11.28
C GLN A 159 14.86 5.49 10.54
N ALA A 160 14.46 5.61 9.28
CA ALA A 160 14.52 6.86 8.54
C ALA A 160 13.67 7.94 9.21
N SER A 161 12.41 7.65 9.57
CA SER A 161 11.55 8.59 10.31
C SER A 161 12.21 9.03 11.63
N LYS A 162 12.83 8.10 12.34
CA LYS A 162 13.58 8.41 13.56
C LYS A 162 14.80 9.31 13.28
N ALA A 163 15.52 9.09 12.19
CA ALA A 163 16.65 9.93 11.77
C ALA A 163 16.21 11.36 11.46
N TYR A 164 15.13 11.53 10.68
CA TYR A 164 14.55 12.85 10.40
C TYR A 164 14.15 13.60 11.68
N ARG A 165 13.65 12.89 12.68
CA ARG A 165 13.25 13.47 13.97
C ARG A 165 14.45 13.94 14.81
N ASN A 166 15.57 13.22 14.74
CA ASN A 166 16.69 13.38 15.65
C ASN A 166 17.87 14.17 15.05
N ILE A 167 18.00 14.21 13.73
CA ILE A 167 19.15 14.80 13.04
C ILE A 167 18.76 16.14 12.42
N LYS A 168 19.11 17.25 13.07
CA LYS A 168 18.76 18.61 12.63
C LYS A 168 19.19 18.93 11.19
N ALA A 169 20.30 18.35 10.70
CA ALA A 169 20.76 18.57 9.34
C ALA A 169 19.75 18.08 8.27
N LEU A 170 18.88 17.13 8.62
CA LEU A 170 17.85 16.60 7.73
C LEU A 170 16.57 17.47 7.66
N ASN A 171 16.43 18.49 8.52
CA ASN A 171 15.24 19.35 8.52
C ASN A 171 15.02 20.13 7.22
N LYS A 172 16.04 20.22 6.37
CA LYS A 172 15.95 20.85 5.04
C LYS A 172 15.32 19.93 3.98
N GLN A 173 15.19 18.65 4.27
CA GLN A 173 14.68 17.62 3.35
C GLN A 173 13.14 17.51 3.44
N THR A 174 12.45 18.63 3.24
CA THR A 174 11.00 18.74 3.45
C THR A 174 10.15 17.93 2.47
N ASN A 175 10.71 17.50 1.33
CA ASN A 175 10.03 16.64 0.37
C ASN A 175 9.94 15.18 0.83
N PHE A 176 10.72 14.78 1.84
CA PHE A 176 10.83 13.39 2.28
C PHE A 176 10.17 13.13 3.62
N SER A 177 10.08 14.15 4.49
CA SER A 177 9.58 13.97 5.84
C SER A 177 9.04 15.27 6.43
N VAL A 178 8.02 15.14 7.27
CA VAL A 178 7.52 16.20 8.15
C VAL A 178 7.97 15.87 9.57
N ASN A 179 9.21 16.23 9.89
CA ASN A 179 9.83 16.03 11.22
C ASN A 179 9.83 14.56 11.70
N GLY A 180 9.87 13.59 10.79
CA GLY A 180 9.84 12.17 11.13
C GLY A 180 8.51 11.70 11.74
N ASN A 181 7.41 12.33 11.38
CA ASN A 181 6.07 11.96 11.88
C ASN A 181 5.40 10.84 11.07
N GLU A 182 5.99 10.48 9.95
CA GLU A 182 5.51 9.44 9.07
C GLU A 182 5.57 8.07 9.76
N VAL A 183 4.55 7.26 9.52
CA VAL A 183 4.47 5.89 10.02
C VAL A 183 4.91 4.91 8.94
N ALA A 184 5.74 3.95 9.32
CA ALA A 184 6.09 2.82 8.48
C ALA A 184 5.09 1.68 8.72
N TRP A 185 4.37 1.29 7.66
CA TRP A 185 3.33 0.26 7.68
C TRP A 185 3.82 -1.00 7.00
N GLY A 186 3.50 -2.14 7.58
CA GLY A 186 3.84 -3.44 7.00
C GLY A 186 2.77 -4.47 7.24
N THR A 187 2.65 -5.38 6.27
CA THR A 187 1.83 -6.59 6.37
C THR A 187 2.73 -7.80 6.15
N ILE A 188 2.40 -8.89 6.80
CA ILE A 188 3.17 -10.14 6.73
C ILE A 188 2.21 -11.33 6.60
N GLY A 189 2.58 -12.31 5.79
CA GLY A 189 1.86 -13.57 5.73
C GLY A 189 2.10 -14.41 6.98
N ASN A 190 1.11 -15.19 7.39
CA ASN A 190 1.22 -16.05 8.56
C ASN A 190 2.37 -17.07 8.46
N ALA A 191 2.59 -17.68 7.30
CA ALA A 191 3.73 -18.60 7.10
C ALA A 191 5.08 -17.88 7.18
N SER A 192 5.12 -16.60 6.79
CA SER A 192 6.34 -15.79 6.81
C SER A 192 6.88 -15.52 8.22
N THR A 193 6.11 -15.80 9.27
CA THR A 193 6.56 -15.66 10.66
C THR A 193 7.47 -16.82 11.10
N SER A 194 7.47 -17.91 10.36
CA SER A 194 8.31 -19.08 10.61
C SER A 194 9.22 -19.45 9.43
N GLU A 195 9.07 -18.76 8.31
CA GLU A 195 9.86 -19.00 7.10
C GLU A 195 10.38 -17.67 6.54
N GLY A 196 11.54 -17.70 5.93
CA GLY A 196 12.18 -16.52 5.36
C GLY A 196 13.17 -15.85 6.31
N ILE A 197 13.24 -14.53 6.27
CA ILE A 197 14.23 -13.73 7.03
C ILE A 197 13.79 -13.58 8.48
#